data_0ec4041ed8e523c37ce73513c1a22c93
#
_entry.id   0ec4041ed8e523c37ce73513c1a22c93
#
_cell.length_a   1.000
_cell.length_b   1.000
_cell.length_c   1.000
_cell.angle_alpha   90.00
_cell.angle_beta   90.00
_cell.angle_gamma   90.00
#
_symmetry.space_group_name_H-M   'P 1'
#
loop_
_entity.id
_entity.type
_entity.pdbx_description
1 polymer ?
#
loop_
_entity_poly.entity_id
_entity_poly.type
_entity_poly.pdbx_seq_one_letter_code
_entity_poly.pdbx_strand_id
1 'polypeptide(L)'
;PRVRRQRQMCIRDSSPPSPLGEEAAAPPERKGTGAKSQSAVEIYREIIKDNIEYEHLCQYAKGIDRDMLDEIVDLLVETVCSARKTIRIAGDDYPAELVKSKLMKLNSSHIEFVFDCISKNTTEIRNIKKYLLAVLFNAPSTINGYYTALVAHDMNTGKI
;
A
#
# COMPACT_ATOMS: atom_id res chain seq x y z
N PRO A 1 30.20 -10.21 -56.48
CA PRO A 1 29.77 -9.42 -55.31
C PRO A 1 28.72 -8.42 -55.75
N ARG A 2 27.48 -8.64 -55.32
CA ARG A 2 26.34 -7.86 -55.74
C ARG A 2 25.87 -6.98 -54.58
N VAL A 3 25.96 -5.68 -54.75
CA VAL A 3 25.44 -4.66 -53.88
C VAL A 3 23.92 -4.58 -54.06
N ARG A 4 23.15 -4.79 -52.99
CA ARG A 4 21.71 -4.53 -52.96
C ARG A 4 21.43 -3.09 -52.51
N ARG A 5 20.88 -2.33 -53.40
CA ARG A 5 20.39 -0.97 -53.12
C ARG A 5 19.14 -1.02 -52.21
N GLN A 6 19.18 -0.31 -51.13
CA GLN A 6 17.99 0.03 -50.37
C GLN A 6 17.25 1.17 -51.08
N ARG A 7 15.97 0.93 -51.34
CA ARG A 7 15.08 1.97 -51.84
C ARG A 7 14.55 2.77 -50.68
N GLN A 8 14.86 4.05 -50.66
CA GLN A 8 14.17 5.03 -49.83
C GLN A 8 12.80 5.32 -50.46
N MET A 9 11.73 5.10 -49.71
CA MET A 9 10.41 5.61 -50.02
C MET A 9 10.27 6.97 -49.38
N CYS A 10 10.28 8.01 -50.22
CA CYS A 10 9.85 9.34 -49.83
C CYS A 10 8.34 9.43 -49.97
N ILE A 11 7.65 9.59 -48.86
CA ILE A 11 6.23 9.99 -48.86
C ILE A 11 6.21 11.52 -48.85
N ARG A 12 5.78 12.09 -49.94
CA ARG A 12 5.45 13.53 -50.04
C ARG A 12 4.03 13.69 -49.59
N ASP A 13 3.86 14.33 -48.43
CA ASP A 13 2.58 14.88 -48.01
C ASP A 13 2.41 16.27 -48.64
N SER A 14 1.46 16.36 -49.53
CA SER A 14 0.96 17.62 -50.07
C SER A 14 -0.17 18.10 -49.18
N SER A 15 0.10 19.17 -48.43
CA SER A 15 -0.93 19.88 -47.68
C SER A 15 -1.55 20.97 -48.57
N PRO A 16 -2.87 21.05 -48.67
CA PRO A 16 -3.52 22.26 -49.24
C PRO A 16 -3.71 23.33 -48.15
N PRO A 17 -3.69 24.61 -48.51
CA PRO A 17 -3.77 25.71 -47.57
C PRO A 17 -5.21 25.98 -47.11
N SER A 18 -5.37 26.26 -45.85
CA SER A 18 -6.59 26.75 -45.25
C SER A 18 -6.78 28.23 -45.47
N PRO A 19 -8.00 28.69 -45.57
CA PRO A 19 -8.29 30.09 -45.24
C PRO A 19 -9.15 30.20 -43.99
N LEU A 20 -8.71 31.13 -43.17
CA LEU A 20 -9.45 32.08 -42.34
C LEU A 20 -10.48 31.57 -41.32
N GLY A 21 -10.20 31.96 -40.10
CA GLY A 21 -11.22 32.53 -39.21
C GLY A 21 -11.43 31.84 -37.91
N GLU A 22 -11.18 32.62 -36.91
CA GLU A 22 -11.84 32.72 -35.61
C GLU A 22 -11.26 31.91 -34.45
N GLU A 23 -10.59 32.72 -33.71
CA GLU A 23 -10.86 33.06 -32.31
C GLU A 23 -10.49 32.04 -31.24
N ALA A 24 -9.50 32.49 -30.53
CA ALA A 24 -8.94 31.97 -29.31
C ALA A 24 -10.00 31.52 -28.30
N ALA A 25 -9.97 30.26 -27.94
CA ALA A 25 -10.35 29.85 -26.63
C ALA A 25 -9.15 29.13 -25.98
N ALA A 26 -8.53 29.80 -25.03
CA ALA A 26 -7.52 29.24 -24.16
C ALA A 26 -8.08 28.00 -23.46
N PRO A 27 -7.30 26.92 -23.33
CA PRO A 27 -7.76 25.80 -22.54
C PRO A 27 -7.91 26.22 -21.07
N PRO A 28 -8.96 25.85 -20.37
CA PRO A 28 -9.09 26.17 -18.96
C PRO A 28 -7.95 25.50 -18.18
N GLU A 29 -7.23 26.32 -17.45
CA GLU A 29 -6.25 25.89 -16.46
C GLU A 29 -6.90 24.81 -15.57
N ARG A 30 -6.34 23.62 -15.62
CA ARG A 30 -6.70 22.52 -14.72
C ARG A 30 -6.16 22.81 -13.31
N LYS A 31 -6.81 23.70 -12.59
CA LYS A 31 -6.76 23.75 -11.13
C LYS A 31 -7.60 22.60 -10.62
N GLY A 32 -6.99 21.55 -10.11
CA GLY A 32 -7.76 20.45 -9.56
C GLY A 32 -6.99 19.21 -9.14
N THR A 33 -5.69 19.30 -8.86
CA THR A 33 -4.94 18.13 -8.34
C THR A 33 -5.06 17.92 -6.83
N GLY A 34 -5.44 18.95 -6.06
CA GLY A 34 -5.56 18.85 -4.60
C GLY A 34 -6.83 18.12 -4.13
N ALA A 35 -7.97 18.38 -4.74
CA ALA A 35 -9.24 17.79 -4.32
C ALA A 35 -9.37 16.31 -4.66
N LYS A 36 -8.77 15.85 -5.77
CA LYS A 36 -8.76 14.42 -6.14
C LYS A 36 -7.86 13.57 -5.25
N SER A 37 -6.76 14.14 -4.74
CA SER A 37 -5.86 13.40 -3.84
C SER A 37 -6.46 13.26 -2.43
N GLN A 38 -7.17 14.26 -1.92
CA GLN A 38 -7.84 14.17 -0.63
C GLN A 38 -8.96 13.12 -0.65
N SER A 39 -9.78 13.10 -1.70
CA SER A 39 -10.85 12.10 -1.84
C SER A 39 -10.28 10.68 -1.99
N ALA A 40 -9.15 10.49 -2.65
CA ALA A 40 -8.51 9.18 -2.78
C ALA A 40 -7.97 8.67 -1.44
N VAL A 41 -7.36 9.52 -0.63
CA VAL A 41 -6.88 9.18 0.73
C VAL A 41 -8.04 8.75 1.62
N GLU A 42 -9.16 9.49 1.59
CA GLU A 42 -10.36 9.14 2.35
C GLU A 42 -10.96 7.80 1.89
N ILE A 43 -11.05 7.56 0.59
CA ILE A 43 -11.54 6.29 0.04
C ILE A 43 -10.67 5.12 0.52
N TYR A 44 -9.34 5.24 0.45
CA TYR A 44 -8.46 4.19 0.94
C TYR A 44 -8.56 3.99 2.44
N ARG A 45 -8.78 5.05 3.21
CA ARG A 45 -9.02 4.96 4.67
C ARG A 45 -10.26 4.14 4.99
N GLU A 46 -11.37 4.39 4.31
CA GLU A 46 -12.60 3.62 4.47
C GLU A 46 -12.40 2.14 4.08
N ILE A 47 -11.80 1.88 2.93
CA ILE A 47 -11.52 0.50 2.48
C ILE A 47 -10.62 -0.25 3.48
N ILE A 48 -9.59 0.41 4.01
CA ILE A 48 -8.70 -0.20 5.00
C ILE A 48 -9.45 -0.50 6.30
N LYS A 49 -10.26 0.44 6.79
CA LYS A 49 -11.09 0.24 7.98
C LYS A 49 -12.07 -0.91 7.82
N ASP A 50 -12.71 -1.03 6.65
CA ASP A 50 -13.61 -2.14 6.33
C ASP A 50 -12.85 -3.47 6.30
N ASN A 51 -11.70 -3.53 5.64
CA ASN A 51 -10.90 -4.75 5.52
C ASN A 51 -10.43 -5.29 6.88
N ILE A 52 -10.03 -4.41 7.80
CA ILE A 52 -9.58 -4.79 9.14
C ILE A 52 -10.70 -4.93 10.15
N GLU A 53 -11.95 -4.68 9.75
CA GLU A 53 -13.11 -4.69 10.66
C GLU A 53 -12.90 -3.74 11.86
N TYR A 54 -12.52 -2.50 11.58
CA TYR A 54 -12.09 -1.50 12.56
C TYR A 54 -13.06 -1.36 13.75
N GLU A 55 -14.37 -1.24 13.49
CA GLU A 55 -15.39 -1.12 14.53
C GLU A 55 -15.45 -2.35 15.44
N HIS A 56 -15.28 -3.54 14.85
CA HIS A 56 -15.23 -4.80 15.60
C HIS A 56 -14.01 -4.84 16.51
N LEU A 57 -12.84 -4.47 16.00
CA LEU A 57 -11.61 -4.42 16.78
C LEU A 57 -11.72 -3.43 17.95
N CYS A 58 -12.32 -2.25 17.74
CA CYS A 58 -12.53 -1.26 18.80
C CYS A 58 -13.48 -1.72 19.90
N GLN A 59 -14.48 -2.54 19.56
CA GLN A 59 -15.53 -2.95 20.51
C GLN A 59 -15.22 -4.25 21.23
N TYR A 60 -14.63 -5.23 20.56
CA TYR A 60 -14.58 -6.60 21.04
C TYR A 60 -13.16 -7.14 21.25
N ALA A 61 -12.15 -6.58 20.61
CA ALA A 61 -10.81 -7.09 20.74
C ALA A 61 -10.15 -6.65 22.07
N LYS A 62 -9.86 -7.64 22.92
CA LYS A 62 -9.18 -7.40 24.20
C LYS A 62 -7.70 -7.09 23.97
N GLY A 63 -7.22 -6.00 24.57
CA GLY A 63 -5.79 -5.64 24.51
C GLY A 63 -5.40 -4.83 23.28
N ILE A 64 -6.36 -4.40 22.47
CA ILE A 64 -6.13 -3.45 21.38
C ILE A 64 -6.27 -2.03 21.92
N ASP A 65 -5.20 -1.27 21.85
CA ASP A 65 -5.21 0.17 22.12
C ASP A 65 -5.75 0.90 20.88
N ARG A 66 -6.79 1.70 21.08
CA ARG A 66 -7.46 2.43 20.02
C ARG A 66 -6.54 3.46 19.36
N ASP A 67 -5.75 4.18 20.15
CA ASP A 67 -4.82 5.18 19.63
C ASP A 67 -3.76 4.53 18.73
N MET A 68 -3.24 3.38 19.12
CA MET A 68 -2.32 2.60 18.30
C MET A 68 -3.00 2.02 17.06
N LEU A 69 -4.27 1.62 17.14
CA LEU A 69 -5.02 1.15 15.97
C LEU A 69 -5.20 2.27 14.94
N ASP A 70 -5.48 3.49 15.40
CA ASP A 70 -5.57 4.67 14.53
C ASP A 70 -4.21 4.98 13.88
N GLU A 71 -3.11 4.88 14.61
CA GLU A 71 -1.76 5.03 14.05
C GLU A 71 -1.46 3.96 12.98
N ILE A 72 -1.91 2.73 13.18
CA ILE A 72 -1.77 1.66 12.18
C ILE A 72 -2.57 1.99 10.93
N VAL A 73 -3.82 2.44 11.07
CA VAL A 73 -4.65 2.86 9.92
C VAL A 73 -3.98 3.99 9.16
N ASP A 74 -3.48 5.02 9.85
CA ASP A 74 -2.78 6.14 9.23
C ASP A 74 -1.52 5.69 8.49
N LEU A 75 -0.73 4.81 9.08
CA LEU A 75 0.46 4.23 8.45
C LEU A 75 0.12 3.43 7.18
N LEU A 76 -0.96 2.65 7.21
CA LEU A 76 -1.44 1.89 6.05
C LEU A 76 -1.87 2.83 4.92
N VAL A 77 -2.66 3.85 5.24
CA VAL A 77 -3.12 4.86 4.26
C VAL A 77 -1.94 5.61 3.67
N GLU A 78 -1.01 6.10 4.50
CA GLU A 78 0.21 6.79 4.06
C GLU A 78 1.02 5.92 3.08
N THR A 79 1.17 4.65 3.41
CA THR A 79 1.95 3.71 2.59
C THR A 79 1.24 3.37 1.28
N VAL A 80 -0.07 3.10 1.32
CA VAL A 80 -0.87 2.75 0.12
C VAL A 80 -1.00 3.94 -0.82
N CYS A 81 -1.17 5.15 -0.31
CA CYS A 81 -1.29 6.38 -1.10
C CYS A 81 0.08 6.94 -1.54
N SER A 82 1.18 6.34 -1.12
CA SER A 82 2.52 6.80 -1.48
C SER A 82 2.75 6.74 -2.99
N ALA A 83 3.29 7.83 -3.57
CA ALA A 83 3.69 7.91 -4.98
C ALA A 83 5.09 7.33 -5.25
N ARG A 84 5.75 6.76 -4.24
CA ARG A 84 7.09 6.18 -4.39
C ARG A 84 7.04 4.91 -5.25
N LYS A 85 8.08 4.68 -6.04
CA LYS A 85 8.22 3.44 -6.83
C LYS A 85 8.62 2.24 -5.97
N THR A 86 9.38 2.49 -4.92
CA THR A 86 9.86 1.49 -3.97
C THR A 86 9.60 1.93 -2.54
N ILE A 87 9.35 0.98 -1.66
CA ILE A 87 9.16 1.19 -0.22
C ILE A 87 10.14 0.30 0.51
N ARG A 88 10.92 0.90 1.41
CA ARG A 88 11.90 0.18 2.20
C ARG A 88 11.28 -0.42 3.45
N ILE A 89 11.38 -1.75 3.57
CA ILE A 89 10.83 -2.53 4.70
C ILE A 89 11.91 -3.46 5.22
N ALA A 90 12.20 -3.39 6.51
CA ALA A 90 13.18 -4.24 7.22
C ALA A 90 14.60 -4.21 6.61
N GLY A 91 14.94 -3.18 5.85
CA GLY A 91 16.24 -3.03 5.20
C GLY A 91 16.25 -3.29 3.70
N ASP A 92 15.24 -3.97 3.18
CA ASP A 92 15.09 -4.29 1.76
C ASP A 92 14.13 -3.32 1.05
N ASP A 93 14.38 -3.09 -0.23
CA ASP A 93 13.56 -2.24 -1.08
C ASP A 93 12.58 -3.10 -1.89
N TYR A 94 11.29 -2.93 -1.64
CA TYR A 94 10.21 -3.64 -2.33
C TYR A 94 9.48 -2.73 -3.32
N PRO A 95 9.02 -3.25 -4.46
CA PRO A 95 8.14 -2.49 -5.36
C PRO A 95 6.89 -2.02 -4.61
N ALA A 96 6.52 -0.75 -4.78
CA ALA A 96 5.37 -0.17 -4.06
C ALA A 96 4.06 -0.92 -4.34
N GLU A 97 3.87 -1.41 -5.56
CA GLU A 97 2.69 -2.20 -5.94
C GLU A 97 2.58 -3.51 -5.15
N LEU A 98 3.71 -4.20 -4.92
CA LEU A 98 3.75 -5.40 -4.09
C LEU A 98 3.36 -5.08 -2.64
N VAL A 99 3.92 -4.00 -2.09
CA VAL A 99 3.61 -3.56 -0.72
C VAL A 99 2.14 -3.21 -0.59
N LYS A 100 1.60 -2.40 -1.49
CA LYS A 100 0.17 -2.04 -1.53
C LYS A 100 -0.72 -3.28 -1.60
N SER A 101 -0.42 -4.21 -2.51
CA SER A 101 -1.19 -5.45 -2.67
C SER A 101 -1.21 -6.30 -1.39
N LYS A 102 -0.11 -6.38 -0.67
CA LYS A 102 -0.05 -7.10 0.62
C LYS A 102 -0.81 -6.38 1.72
N LEU A 103 -0.63 -5.07 1.84
CA LEU A 103 -1.30 -4.27 2.87
C LEU A 103 -2.82 -4.22 2.69
N MET A 104 -3.31 -4.22 1.45
CA MET A 104 -4.74 -4.27 1.15
C MET A 104 -5.39 -5.65 1.43
N LYS A 105 -4.62 -6.68 1.72
CA LYS A 105 -5.11 -8.01 2.13
C LYS A 105 -5.15 -8.21 3.65
N LEU A 106 -4.79 -7.21 4.40
CA LEU A 106 -4.87 -7.26 5.86
C LEU A 106 -6.32 -7.35 6.31
N ASN A 107 -6.56 -8.14 7.33
CA ASN A 107 -7.87 -8.29 7.99
C ASN A 107 -7.71 -8.18 9.53
N SER A 108 -8.81 -8.31 10.27
CA SER A 108 -8.84 -8.22 11.73
C SER A 108 -7.83 -9.16 12.40
N SER A 109 -7.76 -10.42 11.96
CA SER A 109 -6.82 -11.41 12.54
C SER A 109 -5.35 -11.01 12.37
N HIS A 110 -5.00 -10.35 11.25
CA HIS A 110 -3.64 -9.84 11.05
C HIS A 110 -3.34 -8.68 12.00
N ILE A 111 -4.31 -7.82 12.29
CA ILE A 111 -4.15 -6.73 13.25
C ILE A 111 -3.99 -7.26 14.67
N GLU A 112 -4.83 -8.21 15.08
CA GLU A 112 -4.68 -8.89 16.38
C GLU A 112 -3.28 -9.53 16.53
N PHE A 113 -2.80 -10.19 15.48
CA PHE A 113 -1.44 -10.75 15.46
C PHE A 113 -0.37 -9.66 15.62
N VAL A 114 -0.52 -8.49 14.99
CA VAL A 114 0.41 -7.37 15.16
C VAL A 114 0.44 -6.88 16.61
N PHE A 115 -0.72 -6.72 17.24
CA PHE A 115 -0.80 -6.35 18.66
C PHE A 115 -0.18 -7.41 19.57
N ASP A 116 -0.39 -8.69 19.28
CA ASP A 116 0.24 -9.80 20.00
C ASP A 116 1.77 -9.77 19.87
N CYS A 117 2.29 -9.51 18.67
CA CYS A 117 3.72 -9.32 18.45
C CYS A 117 4.30 -8.13 19.24
N ILE A 118 3.57 -7.01 19.31
CA ILE A 118 4.01 -5.83 20.05
C ILE A 118 4.02 -6.11 21.54
N SER A 119 2.95 -6.72 22.07
CA SER A 119 2.82 -7.03 23.51
C SER A 119 3.86 -8.01 24.02
N LYS A 120 4.28 -8.96 23.17
CA LYS A 120 5.32 -9.96 23.48
C LYS A 120 6.74 -9.47 23.20
N ASN A 121 6.88 -8.30 22.56
CA ASN A 121 8.20 -7.77 22.28
C ASN A 121 8.83 -7.18 23.54
N THR A 122 9.94 -7.79 23.96
CA THR A 122 10.74 -7.35 25.10
C THR A 122 11.92 -6.43 24.71
N THR A 123 12.08 -6.18 23.40
CA THR A 123 13.20 -5.40 22.88
C THR A 123 12.79 -3.95 22.70
N GLU A 124 13.68 -3.00 23.01
CA GLU A 124 13.45 -1.58 22.76
C GLU A 124 13.26 -1.30 21.28
N ILE A 125 12.10 -0.76 20.91
CA ILE A 125 11.78 -0.40 19.52
C ILE A 125 12.23 1.03 19.28
N ARG A 126 13.34 1.21 18.57
CA ARG A 126 13.87 2.56 18.22
C ARG A 126 13.00 3.33 17.25
N ASN A 127 12.27 2.64 16.36
CA ASN A 127 11.39 3.26 15.37
C ASN A 127 10.14 2.43 15.19
N ILE A 128 9.08 2.84 15.88
CA ILE A 128 7.80 2.12 15.91
C ILE A 128 7.16 2.05 14.52
N LYS A 129 7.18 3.12 13.72
CA LYS A 129 6.60 3.11 12.36
C LYS A 129 7.27 2.07 11.45
N LYS A 130 8.60 1.99 11.47
CA LYS A 130 9.34 1.00 10.68
C LYS A 130 9.07 -0.43 11.15
N TYR A 131 8.98 -0.63 12.45
CA TYR A 131 8.65 -1.90 13.05
C TYR A 131 7.24 -2.35 12.66
N LEU A 132 6.25 -1.49 12.86
CA LEU A 132 4.85 -1.74 12.48
C LEU A 132 4.72 -2.08 10.99
N LEU A 133 5.34 -1.30 10.12
CA LEU A 133 5.30 -1.54 8.68
C LEU A 133 5.90 -2.90 8.31
N ALA A 134 6.99 -3.30 8.96
CA ALA A 134 7.61 -4.61 8.74
C ALA A 134 6.70 -5.76 9.20
N VAL A 135 6.10 -5.65 10.39
CA VAL A 135 5.19 -6.67 10.92
C VAL A 135 3.93 -6.78 10.07
N LEU A 136 3.31 -5.65 9.71
CA LEU A 136 2.11 -5.60 8.85
C LEU A 136 2.38 -6.19 7.46
N PHE A 137 3.50 -5.87 6.84
CA PHE A 137 3.88 -6.42 5.54
C PHE A 137 4.09 -7.94 5.56
N ASN A 138 4.63 -8.46 6.65
CA ASN A 138 4.89 -9.88 6.81
C ASN A 138 3.70 -10.67 7.37
N ALA A 139 2.76 -10.02 8.06
CA ALA A 139 1.64 -10.67 8.73
C ALA A 139 0.88 -11.67 7.83
N PRO A 140 0.48 -11.36 6.58
CA PRO A 140 -0.23 -12.31 5.72
C PRO A 140 0.56 -13.59 5.39
N SER A 141 1.88 -13.52 5.49
CA SER A 141 2.76 -14.66 5.17
C SER A 141 3.18 -15.46 6.41
N THR A 142 3.15 -14.86 7.59
CA THR A 142 3.74 -15.43 8.81
C THR A 142 2.71 -15.88 9.85
N ILE A 143 1.49 -15.35 9.80
CA ILE A 143 0.45 -15.60 10.81
C ILE A 143 0.17 -17.09 11.04
N ASN A 144 0.01 -17.86 9.97
CA ASN A 144 -0.27 -19.30 10.08
C ASN A 144 0.88 -20.07 10.73
N GLY A 145 2.12 -19.77 10.32
CA GLY A 145 3.31 -20.40 10.92
C GLY A 145 3.48 -20.06 12.39
N TYR A 146 3.19 -18.81 12.75
CA TYR A 146 3.26 -18.35 14.14
C TYR A 146 2.28 -19.10 15.03
N TYR A 147 0.99 -19.16 14.68
CA TYR A 147 -0.01 -19.86 15.48
C TYR A 147 0.22 -21.38 15.52
N THR A 148 0.69 -21.98 14.43
CA THR A 148 1.06 -23.40 14.42
C THR A 148 2.21 -23.67 15.41
N ALA A 149 3.24 -22.83 15.42
CA ALA A 149 4.35 -22.96 16.35
C ALA A 149 3.92 -22.71 17.80
N LEU A 150 3.01 -21.76 18.04
CA LEU A 150 2.48 -21.47 19.37
C LEU A 150 1.70 -22.65 19.92
N VAL A 151 0.79 -23.24 19.14
CA VAL A 151 0.02 -24.44 19.55
C VAL A 151 0.96 -25.61 19.85
N ALA A 152 1.95 -25.86 19.00
CA ALA A 152 2.93 -26.92 19.23
C ALA A 152 3.73 -26.72 20.54
N HIS A 153 4.10 -25.46 20.82
CA HIS A 153 4.77 -25.10 22.07
C HIS A 153 3.88 -25.34 23.29
N ASP A 154 2.61 -24.91 23.24
CA ASP A 154 1.68 -25.05 24.37
C ASP A 154 1.32 -26.50 24.63
N MET A 155 1.17 -27.34 23.62
CA MET A 155 1.02 -28.78 23.75
C MET A 155 2.23 -29.43 24.44
N ASN A 156 3.46 -29.03 24.05
CA ASN A 156 4.68 -29.59 24.63
C ASN A 156 4.94 -29.11 26.07
N THR A 157 4.42 -27.95 26.47
CA THR A 157 4.57 -27.37 27.80
C THR A 157 3.42 -27.72 28.76
N GLY A 158 2.43 -28.50 28.31
CA GLY A 158 1.31 -28.95 29.14
C GLY A 158 0.37 -27.83 29.58
N LYS A 159 0.28 -26.75 28.85
CA LYS A 159 -0.63 -25.62 29.13
C LYS A 159 -2.03 -25.79 28.54
N ILE A 160 -2.29 -26.92 27.90
CA ILE A 160 -3.61 -27.32 27.40
C ILE A 160 -4.04 -28.59 28.10
#